data_5dd89d7a24a654903adfe8ae1287da9a
#
_entry.id   5dd89d7a24a654903adfe8ae1287da9a
#
_cell.length_a   1.000
_cell.length_b   1.000
_cell.length_c   1.000
_cell.angle_alpha   90.00
_cell.angle_beta   90.00
_cell.angle_gamma   90.00
#
_symmetry.space_group_name_H-M   'P 1'
#
loop_
_entity.id
_entity.type
_entity.pdbx_description
1 polymer ?
#
loop_
_entity_poly.entity_id
_entity_poly.type
_entity_poly.pdbx_seq_one_letter_code
_entity_poly.pdbx_strand_id
1 'polypeptide(L)'
;VERLLAAPAEKDIRSRRDRALLELLFSAGLRVSELTGLDRDQVNLAKEEFSVRGKGSKLRIVFLSDRAKAAIGEYLEYRSDIDPALFVSHPKKGLVNKKNAGRETLRLTPRTVERLVKHYAKKAGIVKDVHPHTLRHSFATDLLANGADIRSVQAMLGHASITTTQIYTHVTNERLKEVHQSFHGKRKKKGD
;
A
#
# COMPACT_ATOMS: atom_id res chain seq x y z
N VAL A 1 11.82 6.29 4.82
CA VAL A 1 10.90 5.53 3.93
C VAL A 1 11.58 5.21 2.61
N GLU A 2 12.20 6.16 1.91
CA GLU A 2 12.80 6.00 0.57
C GLU A 2 13.74 4.79 0.46
N ARG A 3 14.66 4.61 1.42
CA ARG A 3 15.57 3.44 1.43
C ARG A 3 14.83 2.10 1.49
N LEU A 4 13.70 2.05 2.21
CA LEU A 4 12.86 0.87 2.31
C LEU A 4 12.17 0.55 0.99
N LEU A 5 11.59 1.57 0.35
CA LEU A 5 10.88 1.43 -0.94
C LEU A 5 11.82 1.03 -2.09
N ALA A 6 13.08 1.46 -2.03
CA ALA A 6 14.12 1.11 -3.01
C ALA A 6 14.80 -0.25 -2.75
N ALA A 7 14.57 -0.87 -1.58
CA ALA A 7 15.28 -2.09 -1.19
C ALA A 7 14.97 -3.34 -2.05
N PRO A 8 13.75 -3.52 -2.63
CA PRO A 8 13.51 -4.54 -3.65
C PRO A 8 14.10 -4.12 -5.00
N ALA A 9 15.37 -4.44 -5.24
CA ALA A 9 16.12 -3.97 -6.41
C ALA A 9 16.30 -5.03 -7.51
N GLU A 10 16.04 -6.31 -7.21
CA GLU A 10 16.14 -7.38 -8.19
C GLU A 10 15.00 -7.29 -9.22
N LYS A 11 15.25 -7.80 -10.44
CA LYS A 11 14.28 -7.74 -11.55
C LYS A 11 13.36 -8.97 -11.62
N ASP A 12 13.39 -9.86 -10.63
CA ASP A 12 12.52 -11.02 -10.58
C ASP A 12 11.08 -10.63 -10.15
N ILE A 13 10.13 -11.51 -10.43
CA ILE A 13 8.71 -11.27 -10.16
C ILE A 13 8.42 -11.05 -8.67
N ARG A 14 9.24 -11.62 -7.75
CA ARG A 14 9.05 -11.41 -6.31
C ARG A 14 9.45 -10.02 -5.89
N SER A 15 10.60 -9.54 -6.36
CA SER A 15 11.06 -8.18 -6.08
C SER A 15 10.12 -7.14 -6.67
N ARG A 16 9.58 -7.38 -7.88
CA ARG A 16 8.53 -6.51 -8.47
C ARG A 16 7.27 -6.49 -7.61
N ARG A 17 6.79 -7.67 -7.18
CA ARG A 17 5.68 -7.78 -6.23
C ARG A 17 5.95 -7.02 -4.94
N ASP A 18 7.12 -7.24 -4.35
CA ASP A 18 7.46 -6.68 -3.05
C ASP A 18 7.62 -5.15 -3.12
N ARG A 19 8.16 -4.65 -4.23
CA ARG A 19 8.21 -3.21 -4.51
C ARG A 19 6.81 -2.63 -4.65
N ALA A 20 5.94 -3.24 -5.45
CA ALA A 20 4.56 -2.80 -5.62
C ALA A 20 3.79 -2.79 -4.29
N LEU A 21 4.00 -3.81 -3.46
CA LEU A 21 3.40 -3.94 -2.13
C LEU A 21 3.86 -2.82 -1.19
N LEU A 22 5.16 -2.52 -1.12
CA LEU A 22 5.71 -1.46 -0.27
C LEU A 22 5.26 -0.08 -0.73
N GLU A 23 5.29 0.18 -2.04
CA GLU A 23 4.81 1.44 -2.64
C GLU A 23 3.31 1.64 -2.36
N LEU A 24 2.49 0.59 -2.47
CA LEU A 24 1.06 0.67 -2.19
C LEU A 24 0.76 0.91 -0.70
N LEU A 25 1.47 0.23 0.20
CA LEU A 25 1.33 0.46 1.65
C LEU A 25 1.61 1.92 2.02
N PHE A 26 2.66 2.50 1.44
CA PHE A 26 3.03 3.88 1.71
C PHE A 26 2.12 4.88 0.98
N SER A 27 1.75 4.62 -0.27
CA SER A 27 0.91 5.52 -1.07
C SER A 27 -0.51 5.67 -0.55
N ALA A 28 -1.10 4.58 -0.07
CA ALA A 28 -2.53 4.52 0.26
C ALA A 28 -2.81 4.41 1.77
N GLY A 29 -1.77 4.27 2.58
CA GLY A 29 -1.88 4.11 4.03
C GLY A 29 -2.78 2.94 4.45
N LEU A 30 -2.74 1.83 3.70
CA LEU A 30 -3.58 0.65 3.93
C LEU A 30 -3.22 -0.07 5.24
N ARG A 31 -4.23 -0.70 5.85
CA ARG A 31 -3.97 -1.76 6.83
C ARG A 31 -3.47 -3.02 6.12
N VAL A 32 -2.67 -3.83 6.81
CA VAL A 32 -2.13 -5.06 6.21
C VAL A 32 -3.25 -6.01 5.74
N SER A 33 -4.34 -6.11 6.49
CA SER A 33 -5.52 -6.91 6.11
C SER A 33 -6.26 -6.36 4.89
N GLU A 34 -6.34 -5.03 4.76
CA GLU A 34 -6.91 -4.37 3.59
C GLU A 34 -6.05 -4.68 2.35
N LEU A 35 -4.72 -4.52 2.46
CA LEU A 35 -3.78 -4.84 1.38
C LEU A 35 -3.90 -6.29 0.92
N THR A 36 -3.87 -7.24 1.85
CA THR A 36 -3.92 -8.67 1.52
C THR A 36 -5.29 -9.11 1.01
N GLY A 37 -6.34 -8.37 1.33
CA GLY A 37 -7.70 -8.62 0.83
C GLY A 37 -7.97 -8.13 -0.59
N LEU A 38 -7.07 -7.34 -1.19
CA LEU A 38 -7.29 -6.77 -2.51
C LEU A 38 -7.25 -7.81 -3.62
N ASP A 39 -8.17 -7.68 -4.57
CA ASP A 39 -8.14 -8.34 -5.86
C ASP A 39 -7.62 -7.40 -6.94
N ARG A 40 -7.08 -7.95 -8.03
CA ARG A 40 -6.46 -7.14 -9.09
C ARG A 40 -7.47 -6.32 -9.90
N ASP A 41 -8.72 -6.78 -10.00
CA ASP A 41 -9.82 -6.07 -10.67
C ASP A 41 -10.35 -4.87 -9.86
N GLN A 42 -10.11 -4.86 -8.53
CA GLN A 42 -10.48 -3.75 -7.66
C GLN A 42 -9.57 -2.53 -7.81
N VAL A 43 -8.34 -2.71 -8.33
CA VAL A 43 -7.34 -1.65 -8.46
C VAL A 43 -7.31 -1.13 -9.89
N ASN A 44 -8.03 -0.04 -10.13
CA ASN A 44 -8.05 0.61 -11.43
C ASN A 44 -6.89 1.60 -11.56
N LEU A 45 -5.83 1.19 -12.25
CA LEU A 45 -4.62 2.00 -12.45
C LEU A 45 -4.88 3.25 -13.30
N ALA A 46 -5.92 3.25 -14.16
CA ALA A 46 -6.28 4.41 -14.97
C ALA A 46 -6.95 5.51 -14.14
N LYS A 47 -7.76 5.13 -13.14
CA LYS A 47 -8.46 6.08 -12.26
C LYS A 47 -7.62 6.59 -11.10
N GLU A 48 -6.47 5.95 -10.83
CA GLU A 48 -5.57 6.29 -9.71
C GLU A 48 -6.21 6.19 -8.33
N GLU A 49 -7.36 5.56 -8.25
CA GLU A 49 -8.14 5.39 -7.04
C GLU A 49 -8.92 4.08 -7.05
N PHE A 50 -9.19 3.57 -5.85
CA PHE A 50 -10.05 2.39 -5.66
C PHE A 50 -10.66 2.39 -4.26
N SER A 51 -11.68 1.57 -4.06
CA SER A 51 -12.34 1.45 -2.76
C SER A 51 -11.79 0.29 -1.96
N VAL A 52 -11.56 0.50 -0.67
CA VAL A 52 -11.23 -0.57 0.27
C VAL A 52 -12.28 -0.67 1.35
N ARG A 53 -12.52 -1.90 1.81
CA ARG A 53 -13.44 -2.18 2.91
C ARG A 53 -12.68 -2.18 4.23
N GLY A 54 -12.96 -1.20 5.06
CA GLY A 54 -12.34 -1.03 6.37
C GLY A 54 -13.10 -1.76 7.50
N LYS A 55 -12.77 -1.44 8.74
CA LYS A 55 -13.45 -1.97 9.93
C LYS A 55 -14.95 -1.66 9.90
N GLY A 56 -15.78 -2.65 10.19
CA GLY A 56 -17.25 -2.52 10.15
C GLY A 56 -17.81 -2.43 8.73
N SER A 57 -17.13 -3.00 7.73
CA SER A 57 -17.53 -3.04 6.32
C SER A 57 -17.73 -1.67 5.65
N LYS A 58 -17.28 -0.58 6.28
CA LYS A 58 -17.35 0.75 5.69
C LYS A 58 -16.35 0.86 4.53
N LEU A 59 -16.84 1.31 3.37
CA LEU A 59 -16.00 1.60 2.21
C LEU A 59 -15.32 2.96 2.38
N ARG A 60 -14.06 3.05 1.99
CA ARG A 60 -13.35 4.31 1.79
C ARG A 60 -12.58 4.28 0.48
N ILE A 61 -12.45 5.43 -0.13
CA ILE A 61 -11.60 5.60 -1.30
C ILE A 61 -10.14 5.76 -0.84
N VAL A 62 -9.24 5.16 -1.58
CA VAL A 62 -7.79 5.32 -1.45
C VAL A 62 -7.21 5.76 -2.78
N PHE A 63 -6.14 6.55 -2.73
CA PHE A 63 -5.50 7.13 -3.89
C PHE A 63 -4.13 6.50 -4.11
N LEU A 64 -3.73 6.40 -5.37
CA LEU A 64 -2.44 5.86 -5.78
C LEU A 64 -1.50 7.01 -6.18
N SER A 65 -0.27 6.96 -5.68
CA SER A 65 0.79 7.78 -6.24
C SER A 65 1.27 7.21 -7.58
N ASP A 66 1.88 8.03 -8.43
CA ASP A 66 2.46 7.58 -9.71
C ASP A 66 3.45 6.44 -9.52
N ARG A 67 4.23 6.46 -8.43
CA ARG A 67 5.18 5.39 -8.09
C ARG A 67 4.48 4.07 -7.77
N ALA A 68 3.42 4.11 -6.97
CA ALA A 68 2.64 2.91 -6.65
C ALA A 68 1.95 2.35 -7.90
N LYS A 69 1.37 3.22 -8.73
CA LYS A 69 0.75 2.87 -9.99
C LYS A 69 1.74 2.19 -10.94
N ALA A 70 2.91 2.79 -11.15
CA ALA A 70 3.96 2.23 -12.00
C ALA A 70 4.45 0.87 -11.47
N ALA A 71 4.70 0.75 -10.17
CA ALA A 71 5.18 -0.49 -9.56
C ALA A 71 4.12 -1.62 -9.63
N ILE A 72 2.84 -1.31 -9.43
CA ILE A 72 1.75 -2.30 -9.57
C ILE A 72 1.61 -2.72 -11.03
N GLY A 73 1.62 -1.78 -11.98
CA GLY A 73 1.57 -2.06 -13.41
C GLY A 73 2.70 -2.98 -13.83
N GLU A 74 3.95 -2.64 -13.49
CA GLU A 74 5.12 -3.48 -13.76
C GLU A 74 4.99 -4.89 -13.17
N TYR A 75 4.50 -5.02 -11.93
CA TYR A 75 4.27 -6.33 -11.33
C TYR A 75 3.22 -7.14 -12.08
N LEU A 76 2.08 -6.55 -12.43
CA LEU A 76 0.97 -7.22 -13.12
C LEU A 76 1.35 -7.68 -14.53
N GLU A 77 2.17 -6.94 -15.26
CA GLU A 77 2.69 -7.33 -16.58
C GLU A 77 3.50 -8.62 -16.54
N TYR A 78 4.20 -8.89 -15.43
CA TYR A 78 5.02 -10.10 -15.26
C TYR A 78 4.27 -11.28 -14.65
N ARG A 79 3.00 -11.10 -14.28
CA ARG A 79 2.17 -12.18 -13.74
C ARG A 79 1.61 -13.07 -14.85
N SER A 80 1.77 -14.38 -14.67
CA SER A 80 1.24 -15.41 -15.58
C SER A 80 0.14 -16.27 -14.96
N ASP A 81 -0.15 -16.11 -13.65
CA ASP A 81 -1.19 -16.85 -12.95
C ASP A 81 -2.57 -16.21 -13.10
N ILE A 82 -3.62 -16.99 -12.82
CA ILE A 82 -5.03 -16.59 -12.91
C ILE A 82 -5.64 -16.22 -11.55
N ASP A 83 -4.87 -16.27 -10.45
CA ASP A 83 -5.38 -15.97 -9.11
C ASP A 83 -5.90 -14.52 -9.06
N PRO A 84 -7.12 -14.28 -8.55
CA PRO A 84 -7.70 -12.94 -8.50
C PRO A 84 -6.97 -12.01 -7.52
N ALA A 85 -6.28 -12.53 -6.51
CA ALA A 85 -5.58 -11.71 -5.53
C ALA A 85 -4.57 -10.77 -6.18
N LEU A 86 -4.52 -9.51 -5.73
CA LEU A 86 -3.54 -8.54 -6.23
C LEU A 86 -2.11 -8.99 -5.95
N PHE A 87 -1.84 -9.50 -4.74
CA PHE A 87 -0.52 -9.97 -4.34
C PHE A 87 -0.52 -11.45 -4.02
N VAL A 88 0.30 -12.21 -4.74
CA VAL A 88 0.38 -13.67 -4.62
C VAL A 88 1.77 -14.16 -4.26
N SER A 89 1.82 -15.37 -3.76
CA SER A 89 3.06 -16.09 -3.48
C SER A 89 3.63 -16.65 -4.79
N HIS A 90 4.90 -16.35 -5.09
CA HIS A 90 5.63 -16.92 -6.21
C HIS A 90 6.64 -17.93 -5.67
N PRO A 91 6.42 -19.25 -5.83
CA PRO A 91 7.38 -20.28 -5.41
C PRO A 91 8.69 -20.15 -6.19
N LYS A 92 9.83 -20.54 -5.58
CA LYS A 92 11.11 -20.67 -6.33
C LYS A 92 10.98 -21.77 -7.35
N LYS A 93 11.52 -21.58 -8.58
CA LYS A 93 11.62 -22.66 -9.58
C LYS A 93 12.25 -23.87 -8.91
N GLY A 94 11.59 -25.04 -9.04
CA GLY A 94 12.07 -26.31 -8.45
C GLY A 94 11.64 -26.59 -7.01
N LEU A 95 11.05 -25.63 -6.30
CA LEU A 95 10.43 -25.86 -4.99
C LEU A 95 8.90 -25.82 -5.16
N VAL A 96 8.31 -26.97 -5.43
CA VAL A 96 6.89 -27.18 -5.18
C VAL A 96 6.71 -26.98 -3.67
N ASN A 97 6.16 -25.85 -3.29
CA ASN A 97 5.98 -25.52 -1.88
C ASN A 97 4.91 -26.45 -1.33
N LYS A 98 5.32 -27.57 -0.72
CA LYS A 98 4.40 -28.54 -0.07
C LYS A 98 3.42 -27.87 0.89
N LYS A 99 3.77 -26.67 1.42
CA LYS A 99 2.90 -25.84 2.24
C LYS A 99 1.78 -25.13 1.46
N ASN A 100 1.89 -25.04 0.13
CA ASN A 100 0.85 -24.46 -0.73
C ASN A 100 0.11 -25.55 -1.54
N ALA A 101 0.53 -26.81 -1.46
CA ALA A 101 -0.21 -27.93 -2.01
C ALA A 101 -1.54 -28.02 -1.24
N GLY A 102 -2.65 -27.80 -1.93
CA GLY A 102 -4.00 -27.80 -1.34
C GLY A 102 -4.53 -26.44 -0.91
N ARG A 103 -3.83 -25.33 -1.16
CA ARG A 103 -4.42 -23.99 -0.98
C ARG A 103 -5.24 -23.60 -2.21
N GLU A 104 -6.48 -23.19 -1.97
CA GLU A 104 -7.38 -22.67 -3.02
C GLU A 104 -6.90 -21.34 -3.61
N THR A 105 -6.00 -20.61 -2.96
CA THR A 105 -5.49 -19.31 -3.41
C THR A 105 -4.01 -19.14 -3.09
N LEU A 106 -3.32 -18.44 -3.99
CA LEU A 106 -1.93 -18.02 -3.84
C LEU A 106 -1.78 -16.68 -3.05
N ARG A 107 -2.87 -16.10 -2.63
CA ARG A 107 -2.93 -14.82 -1.90
C ARG A 107 -1.92 -14.75 -0.75
N LEU A 108 -1.23 -13.63 -0.62
CA LEU A 108 -0.35 -13.38 0.52
C LEU A 108 -1.16 -13.23 1.82
N THR A 109 -0.59 -13.76 2.90
CA THR A 109 -1.17 -13.57 4.24
C THR A 109 -0.59 -12.31 4.91
N PRO A 110 -1.32 -11.69 5.87
CA PRO A 110 -0.80 -10.57 6.66
C PRO A 110 0.57 -10.86 7.27
N ARG A 111 0.77 -12.05 7.85
CA ARG A 111 2.04 -12.48 8.42
C ARG A 111 3.19 -12.53 7.40
N THR A 112 2.88 -12.89 6.14
CA THR A 112 3.89 -12.87 5.06
C THR A 112 4.29 -11.45 4.75
N VAL A 113 3.33 -10.52 4.66
CA VAL A 113 3.58 -9.10 4.41
C VAL A 113 4.41 -8.48 5.54
N GLU A 114 4.10 -8.76 6.80
CA GLU A 114 4.89 -8.31 7.96
C GLU A 114 6.34 -8.76 7.86
N ARG A 115 6.58 -10.05 7.52
CA ARG A 115 7.94 -10.57 7.33
C ARG A 115 8.68 -9.92 6.17
N LEU A 116 7.98 -9.63 5.06
CA LEU A 116 8.55 -8.92 3.91
C LEU A 116 8.99 -7.50 4.30
N VAL A 117 8.14 -6.75 4.99
CA VAL A 117 8.48 -5.39 5.45
C VAL A 117 9.71 -5.42 6.35
N LYS A 118 9.76 -6.33 7.33
CA LYS A 118 10.93 -6.51 8.20
C LYS A 118 12.20 -6.90 7.44
N HIS A 119 12.07 -7.81 6.48
CA HIS A 119 13.20 -8.24 5.63
C HIS A 119 13.80 -7.05 4.88
N TYR A 120 12.97 -6.26 4.19
CA TYR A 120 13.44 -5.12 3.40
C TYR A 120 13.91 -3.95 4.28
N ALA A 121 13.36 -3.77 5.49
CA ALA A 121 13.88 -2.82 6.45
C ALA A 121 15.32 -3.15 6.85
N LYS A 122 15.60 -4.43 7.16
CA LYS A 122 16.98 -4.90 7.43
C LYS A 122 17.90 -4.73 6.23
N LYS A 123 17.43 -5.12 5.03
CA LYS A 123 18.20 -4.97 3.76
C LYS A 123 18.52 -3.50 3.47
N ALA A 124 17.63 -2.58 3.84
CA ALA A 124 17.83 -1.13 3.71
C ALA A 124 18.71 -0.53 4.83
N GLY A 125 19.25 -1.32 5.75
CA GLY A 125 20.05 -0.84 6.88
C GLY A 125 19.24 -0.01 7.88
N ILE A 126 17.94 -0.29 8.04
CA ILE A 126 17.07 0.39 9.01
C ILE A 126 17.12 -0.40 10.32
N VAL A 127 17.66 0.22 11.37
CA VAL A 127 17.84 -0.42 12.70
C VAL A 127 16.51 -0.53 13.45
N LYS A 128 15.60 0.44 13.26
CA LYS A 128 14.29 0.45 13.92
C LYS A 128 13.43 -0.71 13.43
N ASP A 129 12.61 -1.26 14.31
CA ASP A 129 11.61 -2.27 13.94
C ASP A 129 10.52 -1.63 13.06
N VAL A 130 10.39 -2.14 11.84
CA VAL A 130 9.46 -1.60 10.84
C VAL A 130 8.40 -2.64 10.52
N HIS A 131 7.15 -2.22 10.61
CA HIS A 131 5.97 -3.00 10.32
C HIS A 131 5.09 -2.30 9.26
N PRO A 132 4.09 -2.96 8.66
CA PRO A 132 3.12 -2.30 7.78
C PRO A 132 2.46 -1.09 8.44
N HIS A 133 2.22 -1.15 9.75
CA HIS A 133 1.66 -0.04 10.52
C HIS A 133 2.58 1.18 10.56
N THR A 134 3.90 0.96 10.55
CA THR A 134 4.89 2.03 10.46
C THR A 134 4.81 2.77 9.13
N LEU A 135 4.58 2.05 8.01
CA LEU A 135 4.40 2.68 6.69
C LEU A 135 3.10 3.51 6.65
N ARG A 136 2.03 3.01 7.23
CA ARG A 136 0.78 3.76 7.35
C ARG A 136 0.94 5.01 8.23
N HIS A 137 1.70 4.93 9.31
CA HIS A 137 2.04 6.10 10.13
C HIS A 137 2.91 7.09 9.35
N SER A 138 3.89 6.59 8.58
CA SER A 138 4.72 7.42 7.71
C SER A 138 3.90 8.13 6.62
N PHE A 139 2.89 7.47 6.04
CA PHE A 139 1.94 8.11 5.12
C PHE A 139 1.22 9.30 5.78
N ALA A 140 0.67 9.11 6.99
CA ALA A 140 0.01 10.19 7.71
C ALA A 140 0.96 11.34 8.03
N THR A 141 2.16 11.02 8.51
CA THR A 141 3.19 12.01 8.86
C THR A 141 3.67 12.78 7.63
N ASP A 142 3.85 12.10 6.50
CA ASP A 142 4.25 12.72 5.23
C ASP A 142 3.22 13.76 4.78
N LEU A 143 1.94 13.40 4.77
CA LEU A 143 0.86 14.32 4.43
C LEU A 143 0.83 15.55 5.35
N LEU A 144 0.87 15.32 6.68
CA LEU A 144 0.83 16.41 7.67
C LEU A 144 2.07 17.32 7.59
N ALA A 145 3.25 16.74 7.42
CA ALA A 145 4.51 17.49 7.30
C ALA A 145 4.58 18.35 6.03
N ASN A 146 3.85 17.94 4.98
CA ASN A 146 3.72 18.71 3.74
C ASN A 146 2.56 19.73 3.77
N GLY A 147 1.76 19.79 4.85
CA GLY A 147 0.74 20.81 5.06
C GLY A 147 -0.71 20.35 4.84
N ALA A 148 -0.94 19.04 4.67
CA ALA A 148 -2.30 18.53 4.64
C ALA A 148 -3.01 18.74 5.98
N ASP A 149 -4.29 19.07 5.93
CA ASP A 149 -5.08 19.20 7.15
C ASP A 149 -5.36 17.83 7.80
N ILE A 150 -5.42 17.81 9.13
CA ILE A 150 -5.54 16.57 9.91
C ILE A 150 -6.85 15.82 9.64
N ARG A 151 -7.93 16.54 9.30
CA ARG A 151 -9.24 15.92 9.02
C ARG A 151 -9.21 15.15 7.71
N SER A 152 -8.59 15.70 6.66
CA SER A 152 -8.36 15.01 5.40
C SER A 152 -7.51 13.76 5.60
N VAL A 153 -6.44 13.83 6.39
CA VAL A 153 -5.59 12.67 6.70
C VAL A 153 -6.37 11.60 7.47
N GLN A 154 -7.17 11.98 8.45
CA GLN A 154 -8.03 11.06 9.19
C GLN A 154 -9.06 10.37 8.28
N ALA A 155 -9.68 11.12 7.34
CA ALA A 155 -10.61 10.57 6.36
C ALA A 155 -9.94 9.54 5.46
N MET A 156 -8.76 9.86 4.89
CA MET A 156 -7.99 8.94 4.06
C MET A 156 -7.60 7.66 4.82
N LEU A 157 -7.32 7.77 6.11
CA LEU A 157 -7.01 6.62 6.95
C LEU A 157 -8.26 5.81 7.38
N GLY A 158 -9.47 6.36 7.23
CA GLY A 158 -10.69 5.71 7.67
C GLY A 158 -10.72 5.53 9.19
N HIS A 159 -10.33 6.55 9.95
CA HIS A 159 -10.49 6.60 11.40
C HIS A 159 -11.92 7.02 11.69
N ALA A 160 -12.79 6.08 11.97
CA ALA A 160 -14.15 6.32 12.41
C ALA A 160 -14.18 6.56 13.92
N SER A 161 -13.94 7.77 14.38
CA SER A 161 -14.49 8.22 15.65
C SER A 161 -15.96 8.58 15.44
N ILE A 162 -16.85 8.19 16.37
CA ILE A 162 -18.30 8.42 16.27
C ILE A 162 -18.63 9.91 16.18
N THR A 163 -17.81 10.78 16.76
CA THR A 163 -17.91 12.24 16.68
C THR A 163 -17.57 12.78 15.28
N THR A 164 -16.90 12.00 14.44
CA THR A 164 -16.34 12.43 13.15
C THR A 164 -17.31 12.24 11.98
N THR A 165 -18.35 11.42 12.12
CA THR A 165 -19.30 11.15 11.02
C THR A 165 -20.09 12.40 10.62
N GLN A 166 -20.35 13.33 11.54
CA GLN A 166 -21.04 14.59 11.25
C GLN A 166 -20.12 15.63 10.58
N ILE A 167 -18.79 15.52 10.73
CA ILE A 167 -17.82 16.47 10.21
C ILE A 167 -17.37 16.11 8.77
N TYR A 168 -17.43 14.81 8.39
CA TYR A 168 -16.98 14.32 7.08
C TYR A 168 -17.98 14.55 5.93
N THR A 169 -19.18 15.01 6.19
CA THR A 169 -20.16 15.35 5.14
C THR A 169 -19.71 16.49 4.22
N HIS A 170 -18.63 17.19 4.57
CA HIS A 170 -18.11 18.32 3.79
C HIS A 170 -16.75 18.09 3.10
N VAL A 171 -16.12 16.92 3.28
CA VAL A 171 -14.88 16.60 2.58
C VAL A 171 -15.23 15.69 1.42
N THR A 172 -15.29 16.23 0.21
CA THR A 172 -15.55 15.47 -1.02
C THR A 172 -14.35 14.58 -1.37
N ASN A 173 -14.59 13.49 -2.12
CA ASN A 173 -13.51 12.63 -2.62
C ASN A 173 -12.53 13.41 -3.51
N GLU A 174 -13.00 14.39 -4.27
CA GLU A 174 -12.17 15.29 -5.07
C GLU A 174 -11.19 16.06 -4.18
N ARG A 175 -11.67 16.62 -3.06
CA ARG A 175 -10.81 17.31 -2.11
C ARG A 175 -9.76 16.40 -1.48
N LEU A 176 -10.11 15.16 -1.15
CA LEU A 176 -9.15 14.18 -0.62
C LEU A 176 -8.11 13.79 -1.67
N LYS A 177 -8.51 13.66 -2.93
CA LYS A 177 -7.59 13.40 -4.06
C LYS A 177 -6.60 14.55 -4.25
N GLU A 178 -7.07 15.80 -4.25
CA GLU A 178 -6.23 16.99 -4.32
C GLU A 178 -5.21 17.04 -3.17
N VAL A 179 -5.65 16.77 -1.94
CA VAL A 179 -4.78 16.73 -0.76
C VAL A 179 -3.73 15.63 -0.91
N HIS A 180 -4.11 14.43 -1.34
CA HIS A 180 -3.16 13.35 -1.59
C HIS A 180 -2.12 13.74 -2.66
N GLN A 181 -2.57 14.21 -3.82
CA GLN A 181 -1.69 14.61 -4.92
C GLN A 181 -0.78 15.80 -4.58
N SER A 182 -1.31 16.74 -3.77
CA SER A 182 -0.57 17.96 -3.41
C SER A 182 0.46 17.74 -2.31
N PHE A 183 0.22 16.82 -1.40
CA PHE A 183 1.00 16.72 -0.16
C PHE A 183 1.71 15.37 0.04
N HIS A 184 1.35 14.31 -0.69
CA HIS A 184 2.02 13.01 -0.56
C HIS A 184 3.22 12.87 -1.48
N GLY A 185 4.34 12.37 -0.95
CA GLY A 185 5.54 12.04 -1.73
C GLY A 185 6.33 13.24 -2.26
N LYS A 186 5.92 14.48 -1.98
CA LYS A 186 6.67 15.67 -2.40
C LYS A 186 7.90 15.86 -1.52
N ARG A 187 9.09 15.81 -2.12
CA ARG A 187 10.32 16.28 -1.47
C ARG A 187 10.19 17.79 -1.23
N LYS A 188 10.34 18.24 0.03
CA LYS A 188 10.66 19.66 0.27
C LYS A 188 11.91 19.95 -0.55
N LYS A 189 11.82 20.84 -1.56
CA LYS A 189 13.01 21.50 -2.10
C LYS A 189 13.69 22.12 -0.89
N LYS A 190 14.92 21.70 -0.57
CA LYS A 190 15.77 22.42 0.37
C LYS A 190 15.82 23.82 -0.18
N GLY A 191 15.27 24.78 0.57
CA GLY A 191 15.38 26.20 0.22
C GLY A 191 16.85 26.56 0.14
N ASP A 192 17.15 27.39 -0.83
CA ASP A 192 18.39 28.13 -0.93
C ASP A 192 18.65 28.93 0.34
#